data_42263bdb30df62426814a083d066d9ce
#
_entry.id   42263bdb30df62426814a083d066d9ce
#
_cell.length_a   1.000
_cell.length_b   1.000
_cell.length_c   1.000
_cell.angle_alpha   90.00
_cell.angle_beta   90.00
_cell.angle_gamma   90.00
#
_symmetry.space_group_name_H-M   'P 1'
#
loop_
_entity.id
_entity.type
_entity.pdbx_description
1 polymer ?
#
loop_
_entity_poly.entity_id
_entity_poly.type
_entity_poly.pdbx_seq_one_letter_code
_entity_poly.pdbx_strand_id
1 'polypeptide(L)'
;GIEFFSTFGGSNLSCRIGTEVLKIVDDEKLQKNAKTVGDFLISGLNELKNNFEFIGDVRGMGLFIGIEIIRNDGSEATELCAYIKNKMRENRILIGSDGPKDNIIKIRPPLTIELEDAEMLLATLSEVLEGVLDWT
;
A
#
# COMPACT_ATOMS: atom_id res chain seq x y z
N GLY A 1 5.01 -22.01 33.49
CA GLY A 1 5.15 -20.75 32.73
C GLY A 1 5.94 -21.03 31.47
N ILE A 2 5.62 -20.34 30.38
CA ILE A 2 6.41 -20.41 29.14
C ILE A 2 7.65 -19.55 29.36
N GLU A 3 8.84 -20.15 29.32
CA GLU A 3 10.11 -19.43 29.34
C GLU A 3 10.32 -18.75 27.98
N PHE A 4 10.47 -17.42 27.99
CA PHE A 4 10.86 -16.67 26.82
C PHE A 4 12.37 -16.52 26.78
N PHE A 5 12.99 -17.02 25.73
CA PHE A 5 14.41 -16.86 25.47
C PHE A 5 14.64 -16.13 24.14
N SER A 6 15.52 -15.15 24.15
CA SER A 6 15.95 -14.41 22.95
C SER A 6 17.44 -14.10 23.02
N THR A 7 18.20 -14.52 22.01
CA THR A 7 19.65 -14.29 21.92
C THR A 7 20.01 -12.81 21.93
N PHE A 8 19.19 -11.96 21.32
CA PHE A 8 19.40 -10.51 21.21
C PHE A 8 18.49 -9.69 22.14
N GLY A 9 17.61 -10.37 22.88
CA GLY A 9 16.73 -9.71 23.86
C GLY A 9 17.54 -9.02 24.96
N GLY A 10 17.15 -7.78 25.29
CA GLY A 10 17.82 -7.01 26.33
C GLY A 10 19.17 -6.38 25.97
N SER A 11 19.58 -6.43 24.67
CA SER A 11 20.74 -5.66 24.21
C SER A 11 20.53 -4.18 24.49
N ASN A 12 21.41 -3.55 25.27
CA ASN A 12 21.32 -2.13 25.67
C ASN A 12 21.21 -1.20 24.46
N LEU A 13 21.98 -1.45 23.40
CA LEU A 13 21.95 -0.67 22.17
C LEU A 13 20.59 -0.82 21.45
N SER A 14 20.14 -2.04 21.27
CA SER A 14 18.84 -2.31 20.59
C SER A 14 17.67 -1.73 21.37
N CYS A 15 17.69 -1.84 22.71
CA CYS A 15 16.65 -1.25 23.57
C CYS A 15 16.65 0.28 23.48
N ARG A 16 17.82 0.91 23.42
CA ARG A 16 17.92 2.36 23.27
C ARG A 16 17.38 2.83 21.92
N ILE A 17 17.77 2.15 20.83
CA ILE A 17 17.25 2.45 19.48
C ILE A 17 15.74 2.25 19.43
N GLY A 18 15.23 1.13 19.94
CA GLY A 18 13.79 0.85 19.96
C GLY A 18 13.00 1.91 20.76
N THR A 19 13.53 2.35 21.89
CA THR A 19 12.89 3.41 22.69
C THR A 19 12.87 4.73 21.92
N GLU A 20 13.93 5.07 21.19
CA GLU A 20 13.97 6.30 20.39
C GLU A 20 12.99 6.26 19.22
N VAL A 21 12.89 5.10 18.52
CA VAL A 21 11.89 4.90 17.46
C VAL A 21 10.47 5.10 17.99
N LEU A 22 10.13 4.54 19.16
CA LEU A 22 8.81 4.71 19.77
C LEU A 22 8.52 6.19 20.11
N LYS A 23 9.52 6.93 20.60
CA LYS A 23 9.38 8.36 20.86
C LYS A 23 9.11 9.14 19.58
N ILE A 24 9.86 8.88 18.51
CA ILE A 24 9.64 9.52 17.20
C ILE A 24 8.22 9.27 16.70
N VAL A 25 7.75 8.02 16.78
CA VAL A 25 6.37 7.66 16.38
C VAL A 25 5.33 8.48 17.15
N ASP A 26 5.55 8.70 18.46
CA ASP A 26 4.63 9.45 19.33
C ASP A 26 4.75 10.96 19.12
N ASP A 27 5.96 11.50 19.15
CA ASP A 27 6.26 12.94 19.04
C ASP A 27 5.81 13.49 17.67
N GLU A 28 6.09 12.78 16.58
CA GLU A 28 5.71 13.14 15.21
C GLU A 28 4.27 12.70 14.85
N LYS A 29 3.56 12.06 15.79
CA LYS A 29 2.17 11.60 15.60
C LYS A 29 1.97 10.72 14.36
N LEU A 30 2.94 9.87 14.07
CA LEU A 30 2.98 9.06 12.84
C LEU A 30 1.79 8.12 12.72
N GLN A 31 1.21 7.62 13.82
CA GLN A 31 -0.02 6.82 13.79
C GLN A 31 -1.22 7.64 13.30
N LYS A 32 -1.33 8.91 13.73
CA LYS A 32 -2.38 9.81 13.27
C LYS A 32 -2.20 10.13 11.79
N ASN A 33 -0.97 10.39 11.35
CA ASN A 33 -0.64 10.61 9.94
C ASN A 33 -1.02 9.40 9.11
N ALA A 34 -0.59 8.20 9.51
CA ALA A 34 -0.93 6.95 8.83
C ALA A 34 -2.44 6.73 8.68
N LYS A 35 -3.22 7.10 9.72
CA LYS A 35 -4.68 7.04 9.63
C LYS A 35 -5.24 8.05 8.64
N THR A 36 -4.83 9.32 8.73
CA THR A 36 -5.36 10.41 7.89
C THR A 36 -5.05 10.17 6.41
N VAL A 37 -3.78 9.89 6.09
CA VAL A 37 -3.35 9.64 4.70
C VAL A 37 -3.90 8.31 4.18
N GLY A 38 -3.99 7.29 5.05
CA GLY A 38 -4.58 6.01 4.71
C GLY A 38 -6.08 6.10 4.39
N ASP A 39 -6.85 6.81 5.19
CA ASP A 39 -8.28 7.04 4.95
C ASP A 39 -8.49 7.79 3.61
N PHE A 40 -7.64 8.78 3.33
CA PHE A 40 -7.65 9.51 2.05
C PHE A 40 -7.36 8.59 0.86
N LEU A 41 -6.30 7.77 0.94
CA LEU A 41 -5.96 6.81 -0.10
C LEU A 41 -7.08 5.79 -0.33
N ILE A 42 -7.64 5.21 0.74
CA ILE A 42 -8.74 4.24 0.63
C ILE A 42 -9.97 4.86 -0.02
N SER A 43 -10.29 6.12 0.30
CA SER A 43 -11.40 6.84 -0.33
C SER A 43 -11.17 7.00 -1.83
N GLY A 44 -10.02 7.55 -2.25
CA GLY A 44 -9.70 7.74 -3.66
C GLY A 44 -9.61 6.42 -4.45
N LEU A 45 -9.08 5.36 -3.84
CA LEU A 45 -9.02 4.03 -4.46
C LEU A 45 -10.42 3.42 -4.63
N ASN A 46 -11.36 3.66 -3.72
CA ASN A 46 -12.75 3.24 -3.89
C ASN A 46 -13.46 4.04 -5.00
N GLU A 47 -13.11 5.31 -5.21
CA GLU A 47 -13.60 6.07 -6.35
C GLU A 47 -13.08 5.46 -7.66
N LEU A 48 -11.80 5.09 -7.74
CA LEU A 48 -11.24 4.39 -8.90
C LEU A 48 -11.93 3.03 -9.12
N LYS A 49 -12.19 2.26 -8.06
CA LYS A 49 -12.96 1.01 -8.16
C LYS A 49 -14.33 1.19 -8.80
N ASN A 50 -15.01 2.30 -8.56
CA ASN A 50 -16.30 2.58 -9.18
C ASN A 50 -16.18 2.85 -10.70
N ASN A 51 -15.00 3.26 -11.16
CA ASN A 51 -14.75 3.61 -12.56
C ASN A 51 -14.11 2.47 -13.36
N PHE A 52 -13.47 1.50 -12.70
CA PHE A 52 -12.72 0.43 -13.35
C PHE A 52 -13.19 -0.95 -12.83
N GLU A 53 -13.92 -1.69 -13.66
CA GLU A 53 -14.52 -2.98 -13.31
C GLU A 53 -13.49 -4.07 -12.94
N PHE A 54 -12.27 -3.93 -13.43
CA PHE A 54 -11.17 -4.84 -13.09
C PHE A 54 -10.57 -4.63 -11.69
N ILE A 55 -11.05 -3.64 -10.93
CA ILE A 55 -10.76 -3.52 -9.50
C ILE A 55 -11.83 -4.26 -8.71
N GLY A 56 -11.51 -5.46 -8.25
CA GLY A 56 -12.46 -6.32 -7.50
C GLY A 56 -12.69 -5.84 -6.09
N ASP A 57 -11.63 -5.49 -5.37
CA ASP A 57 -11.71 -5.05 -3.98
C ASP A 57 -10.62 -4.05 -3.62
N VAL A 58 -10.94 -3.15 -2.68
CA VAL A 58 -10.00 -2.23 -2.03
C VAL A 58 -10.12 -2.42 -0.53
N ARG A 59 -9.05 -2.82 0.12
CA ARG A 59 -9.02 -3.10 1.55
C ARG A 59 -7.73 -2.64 2.20
N GLY A 60 -7.81 -2.30 3.49
CA GLY A 60 -6.63 -1.90 4.24
C GLY A 60 -6.96 -1.16 5.52
N MET A 61 -5.90 -0.83 6.26
CA MET A 61 -5.97 0.00 7.45
C MET A 61 -4.71 0.87 7.52
N GLY A 62 -4.88 2.17 7.72
CA GLY A 62 -3.77 3.11 7.67
C GLY A 62 -3.05 3.03 6.33
N LEU A 63 -1.74 2.93 6.37
CA LEU A 63 -0.88 2.87 5.18
C LEU A 63 -0.57 1.46 4.68
N PHE A 64 -1.35 0.46 5.07
CA PHE A 64 -1.26 -0.90 4.55
C PHE A 64 -2.51 -1.21 3.74
N ILE A 65 -2.42 -1.07 2.41
CA ILE A 65 -3.56 -1.10 1.50
C ILE A 65 -3.31 -2.13 0.40
N GLY A 66 -4.36 -2.88 0.06
CA GLY A 66 -4.40 -3.84 -1.03
C GLY A 66 -5.52 -3.50 -2.01
N ILE A 67 -5.21 -3.61 -3.30
CA ILE A 67 -6.17 -3.47 -4.41
C ILE A 67 -6.16 -4.79 -5.16
N GLU A 68 -7.28 -5.49 -5.17
CA GLU A 68 -7.43 -6.76 -5.88
C GLU A 68 -7.78 -6.53 -7.34
N ILE A 69 -6.99 -7.10 -8.23
CA ILE A 69 -7.17 -6.98 -9.68
C ILE A 69 -7.78 -8.29 -10.21
N ILE A 70 -8.90 -8.16 -10.89
CA ILE A 70 -9.71 -9.28 -11.39
C ILE A 70 -9.99 -9.13 -12.88
N ARG A 71 -10.36 -10.24 -13.53
CA ARG A 71 -10.93 -10.27 -14.88
C ARG A 71 -12.45 -10.09 -14.83
N ASN A 72 -13.05 -9.91 -15.99
CA ASN A 72 -14.51 -9.74 -16.12
C ASN A 72 -15.32 -10.96 -15.61
N ASP A 73 -14.71 -12.14 -15.57
CA ASP A 73 -15.32 -13.36 -15.01
C ASP A 73 -15.09 -13.51 -13.49
N GLY A 74 -14.44 -12.51 -12.86
CA GLY A 74 -14.11 -12.51 -11.44
C GLY A 74 -12.84 -13.29 -11.08
N SER A 75 -12.15 -13.90 -12.05
CA SER A 75 -10.90 -14.61 -11.81
C SER A 75 -9.73 -13.63 -11.62
N GLU A 76 -8.64 -14.11 -11.02
CA GLU A 76 -7.46 -13.30 -10.70
C GLU A 76 -6.74 -12.83 -11.98
N ALA A 77 -6.44 -11.54 -12.04
CA ALA A 77 -5.77 -10.91 -13.20
C ALA A 77 -4.29 -10.62 -12.92
N THR A 78 -3.49 -11.67 -12.71
CA THR A 78 -2.06 -11.59 -12.40
C THR A 78 -1.26 -10.76 -13.41
N GLU A 79 -1.50 -10.96 -14.70
CA GLU A 79 -0.78 -10.27 -15.77
C GLU A 79 -1.10 -8.78 -15.81
N LEU A 80 -2.38 -8.43 -15.60
CA LEU A 80 -2.82 -7.04 -15.50
C LEU A 80 -2.22 -6.35 -14.27
N CYS A 81 -2.20 -7.03 -13.12
CA CYS A 81 -1.55 -6.54 -11.92
C CYS A 81 -0.05 -6.26 -12.17
N ALA A 82 0.64 -7.16 -12.85
CA ALA A 82 2.05 -6.99 -13.22
C ALA A 82 2.25 -5.81 -14.19
N TYR A 83 1.35 -5.63 -15.16
CA TYR A 83 1.36 -4.49 -16.09
C TYR A 83 1.21 -3.17 -15.32
N ILE A 84 0.18 -3.03 -14.49
CA ILE A 84 -0.06 -1.82 -13.68
C ILE A 84 1.17 -1.51 -12.81
N LYS A 85 1.71 -2.51 -12.11
CA LYS A 85 2.92 -2.35 -11.28
C LYS A 85 4.11 -1.82 -12.09
N ASN A 86 4.34 -2.34 -13.30
CA ASN A 86 5.42 -1.89 -14.16
C ASN A 86 5.20 -0.46 -14.67
N LYS A 87 3.97 -0.11 -15.03
CA LYS A 87 3.62 1.25 -15.46
C LYS A 87 3.78 2.28 -14.32
N MET A 88 3.39 1.93 -13.10
CA MET A 88 3.65 2.77 -11.93
C MET A 88 5.16 3.00 -11.72
N ARG A 89 5.97 1.94 -11.88
CA ARG A 89 7.44 2.06 -11.81
C ARG A 89 8.01 2.98 -12.90
N GLU A 90 7.49 2.90 -14.13
CA GLU A 90 7.88 3.81 -15.23
C GLU A 90 7.59 5.28 -14.87
N ASN A 91 6.52 5.51 -14.12
CA ASN A 91 6.15 6.81 -13.55
C ASN A 91 6.85 7.11 -12.20
N ARG A 92 7.90 6.36 -11.83
CA ARG A 92 8.73 6.55 -10.62
C ARG A 92 7.99 6.29 -9.30
N ILE A 93 6.89 5.55 -9.32
CA ILE A 93 6.16 5.12 -8.14
C ILE A 93 6.34 3.61 -7.96
N LEU A 94 6.97 3.22 -6.85
CA LEU A 94 7.20 1.82 -6.54
C LEU A 94 6.07 1.26 -5.69
N ILE A 95 5.33 0.34 -6.27
CA ILE A 95 4.31 -0.46 -5.59
C ILE A 95 4.64 -1.95 -5.71
N GLY A 96 4.14 -2.76 -4.79
CA GLY A 96 4.33 -4.21 -4.80
C GLY A 96 3.13 -4.97 -5.32
N SER A 97 3.28 -6.28 -5.48
CA SER A 97 2.17 -7.21 -5.60
C SER A 97 2.23 -8.25 -4.47
N ASP A 98 1.10 -8.84 -4.16
CA ASP A 98 0.94 -9.85 -3.09
C ASP A 98 -0.21 -10.82 -3.44
N GLY A 99 -0.43 -11.78 -2.53
CA GLY A 99 -1.44 -12.81 -2.67
C GLY A 99 -0.95 -14.05 -3.41
N PRO A 100 -1.69 -15.17 -3.31
CA PRO A 100 -1.29 -16.46 -3.89
C PRO A 100 -1.16 -16.44 -5.41
N LYS A 101 -1.76 -15.46 -6.07
CA LYS A 101 -1.80 -15.28 -7.52
C LYS A 101 -1.15 -13.98 -7.98
N ASP A 102 -0.46 -13.26 -7.09
CA ASP A 102 0.17 -11.96 -7.39
C ASP A 102 -0.77 -10.94 -8.06
N ASN A 103 -2.07 -11.03 -7.79
CA ASN A 103 -3.11 -10.17 -8.34
C ASN A 103 -3.54 -9.03 -7.40
N ILE A 104 -2.89 -8.87 -6.25
CA ILE A 104 -3.18 -7.81 -5.30
C ILE A 104 -2.06 -6.78 -5.36
N ILE A 105 -2.36 -5.58 -5.81
CA ILE A 105 -1.46 -4.43 -5.71
C ILE A 105 -1.34 -4.06 -4.23
N LYS A 106 -0.11 -3.99 -3.74
CA LYS A 106 0.21 -3.63 -2.36
C LYS A 106 0.82 -2.24 -2.28
N ILE A 107 0.12 -1.34 -1.58
CA ILE A 107 0.58 0.02 -1.29
C ILE A 107 0.97 0.07 0.19
N ARG A 108 2.24 0.38 0.44
CA ARG A 108 2.81 0.45 1.78
C ARG A 108 3.91 1.51 1.84
N PRO A 109 3.53 2.78 1.83
CA PRO A 109 4.49 3.89 1.91
C PRO A 109 5.08 4.04 3.31
N PRO A 110 6.12 4.85 3.49
CA PRO A 110 6.67 5.19 4.80
C PRO A 110 5.62 5.93 5.66
N LEU A 111 5.74 5.84 6.99
CA LEU A 111 4.83 6.51 7.93
C LEU A 111 4.83 8.04 7.81
N THR A 112 5.88 8.60 7.22
CA THR A 112 6.09 10.04 7.01
C THR A 112 5.52 10.55 5.69
N ILE A 113 4.80 9.71 4.92
CA ILE A 113 4.18 10.15 3.67
C ILE A 113 3.22 11.32 3.91
N GLU A 114 3.20 12.28 3.00
CA GLU A 114 2.32 13.44 3.04
C GLU A 114 1.09 13.25 2.14
N LEU A 115 0.08 14.09 2.31
CA LEU A 115 -1.14 14.03 1.47
C LEU A 115 -0.82 14.30 0.00
N GLU A 116 0.11 15.19 -0.29
CA GLU A 116 0.55 15.52 -1.65
C GLU A 116 1.13 14.30 -2.38
N ASP A 117 1.89 13.46 -1.67
CA ASP A 117 2.40 12.20 -2.23
C ASP A 117 1.27 11.21 -2.51
N ALA A 118 0.26 11.17 -1.64
CA ALA A 118 -0.91 10.32 -1.81
C ALA A 118 -1.78 10.79 -2.99
N GLU A 119 -1.95 12.09 -3.17
CA GLU A 119 -2.63 12.69 -4.33
C GLU A 119 -1.89 12.34 -5.63
N MET A 120 -0.58 12.49 -5.65
CA MET A 120 0.26 12.11 -6.79
C MET A 120 0.12 10.62 -7.13
N LEU A 121 0.10 9.75 -6.11
CA LEU A 121 -0.08 8.31 -6.31
C LEU A 121 -1.45 8.02 -6.95
N LEU A 122 -2.53 8.61 -6.44
CA LEU A 122 -3.88 8.39 -6.97
C LEU A 122 -4.02 8.91 -8.40
N ALA A 123 -3.49 10.10 -8.69
CA ALA A 123 -3.52 10.69 -10.03
C ALA A 123 -2.76 9.80 -11.03
N THR A 124 -1.52 9.42 -10.69
CA THR A 124 -0.72 8.55 -11.56
C THR A 124 -1.36 7.17 -11.74
N LEU A 125 -1.94 6.60 -10.68
CA LEU A 125 -2.63 5.32 -10.77
C LEU A 125 -3.86 5.44 -11.69
N SER A 126 -4.65 6.52 -11.59
CA SER A 126 -5.78 6.77 -12.50
C SER A 126 -5.36 6.79 -13.96
N GLU A 127 -4.31 7.54 -14.30
CA GLU A 127 -3.76 7.60 -15.65
C GLU A 127 -3.30 6.21 -16.17
N VAL A 128 -2.64 5.44 -15.31
CA VAL A 128 -2.20 4.08 -15.65
C VAL A 128 -3.39 3.16 -15.88
N LEU A 129 -4.45 3.26 -15.06
CA LEU A 129 -5.67 2.46 -15.21
C LEU A 129 -6.47 2.82 -16.46
N GLU A 130 -6.52 4.10 -16.83
CA GLU A 130 -7.10 4.54 -18.10
C GLU A 130 -6.38 3.91 -19.31
N GLY A 131 -5.05 3.87 -19.26
CA GLY A 131 -4.24 3.20 -20.29
C GLY A 131 -4.43 1.68 -20.38
N VAL A 132 -5.03 1.04 -19.38
CA VAL A 132 -5.40 -0.39 -19.44
C VAL A 132 -6.57 -0.64 -20.39
N LEU A 133 -7.50 0.31 -20.52
CA LEU A 133 -8.65 0.19 -21.41
C LEU A 133 -8.24 0.04 -22.88
N ASP A 134 -7.07 0.55 -23.25
CA ASP A 134 -6.50 0.41 -24.59
C ASP A 134 -5.73 -0.92 -24.78
N TRP A 135 -5.51 -1.68 -23.70
CA TRP A 135 -4.71 -2.91 -23.69
C TRP A 135 -5.57 -4.18 -23.85
N THR A 136 -6.89 -4.09 -23.66
CA THR A 136 -7.88 -5.17 -23.83
C THR A 136 -8.52 -5.10 -25.22
#